data_7b8e97c4f8aa61fa9420e1f2988e3890
#
_entry.id   7b8e97c4f8aa61fa9420e1f2988e3890
#
_cell.length_a   1.000
_cell.length_b   1.000
_cell.length_c   1.000
_cell.angle_alpha   90.00
_cell.angle_beta   90.00
_cell.angle_gamma   90.00
#
_symmetry.space_group_name_H-M   'P 1'
#
loop_
_entity.id
_entity.type
_entity.pdbx_description
1 polymer ?
#
loop_
_entity_poly.entity_id
_entity_poly.type
_entity_poly.pdbx_seq_one_letter_code
_entity_poly.pdbx_strand_id
1 'polypeptide(L)'
;MTQPLKLFVTGIDTGIGKTVTSAILTHYFKADYWKPIQSGDLHESDSMKIQQWNENVTIYRERFRLQLPASPHESAVKENVDIQLSDFTLPDTANNLIVEGAGGLFVPINSSTYMIDLIQYLKLPVALVTKNYLGCINHTMLSIEALRTRNIPIDYLVLNGEFNPYSLKAIKNFIDRDTQLIQIPTLAEITKEAVMLTALELASDSSQK
;
A
#
# COMPACT_ATOMS: atom_id res chain seq x y z
N MET A 1 -20.62 7.26 16.19
CA MET A 1 -19.31 6.60 16.10
C MET A 1 -18.85 6.75 14.65
N THR A 2 -17.67 7.27 14.41
CA THR A 2 -17.07 7.33 13.05
C THR A 2 -16.80 5.91 12.56
N GLN A 3 -17.08 5.65 11.29
CA GLN A 3 -16.73 4.34 10.71
C GLN A 3 -15.21 4.13 10.74
N PRO A 4 -14.74 2.89 10.96
CA PRO A 4 -13.30 2.62 10.96
C PRO A 4 -12.71 2.90 9.58
N LEU A 5 -11.52 3.48 9.56
CA LEU A 5 -10.76 3.71 8.33
C LEU A 5 -10.39 2.36 7.70
N LYS A 6 -10.66 2.20 6.42
CA LYS A 6 -10.14 1.08 5.62
C LYS A 6 -9.42 1.66 4.41
N LEU A 7 -8.12 1.39 4.30
CA LEU A 7 -7.24 2.05 3.34
C LEU A 7 -6.43 1.02 2.56
N PHE A 8 -6.41 1.15 1.23
CA PHE A 8 -5.61 0.28 0.37
C PHE A 8 -4.26 0.94 0.04
N VAL A 9 -3.17 0.34 0.50
CA VAL A 9 -1.80 0.77 0.18
C VAL A 9 -1.38 0.14 -1.13
N THR A 10 -1.18 0.97 -2.13
CA THR A 10 -0.64 0.58 -3.44
C THR A 10 0.55 1.46 -3.79
N GLY A 11 1.22 1.17 -4.89
CA GLY A 11 2.38 1.93 -5.29
C GLY A 11 2.46 2.22 -6.77
N ILE A 12 3.29 3.20 -7.11
CA ILE A 12 3.59 3.52 -8.51
C ILE A 12 4.42 2.43 -9.20
N ASP A 13 5.05 1.53 -8.41
CA ASP A 13 5.87 0.42 -8.90
C ASP A 13 6.11 -0.63 -7.80
N THR A 14 6.90 -1.66 -8.13
CA THR A 14 7.46 -2.64 -7.18
C THR A 14 8.71 -2.06 -6.51
N GLY A 15 9.03 -2.48 -5.27
CA GLY A 15 10.25 -2.06 -4.57
C GLY A 15 10.28 -0.61 -4.09
N ILE A 16 9.15 0.10 -4.11
CA ILE A 16 9.05 1.50 -3.69
C ILE A 16 8.77 1.68 -2.18
N GLY A 17 8.75 0.58 -1.41
CA GLY A 17 8.60 0.59 0.05
C GLY A 17 7.16 0.50 0.54
N LYS A 18 6.26 -0.18 -0.20
CA LYS A 18 4.87 -0.41 0.28
C LYS A 18 4.81 -1.03 1.65
N THR A 19 5.57 -2.11 1.89
CA THR A 19 5.53 -2.87 3.15
C THR A 19 5.99 -2.03 4.34
N VAL A 20 7.05 -1.23 4.17
CA VAL A 20 7.51 -0.28 5.21
C VAL A 20 6.46 0.80 5.45
N THR A 21 5.91 1.35 4.38
CA THR A 21 4.79 2.32 4.47
C THR A 21 3.59 1.72 5.18
N SER A 22 3.20 0.49 4.83
CA SER A 22 2.10 -0.23 5.49
C SER A 22 2.36 -0.43 6.97
N ALA A 23 3.60 -0.77 7.37
CA ALA A 23 3.97 -0.90 8.78
C ALA A 23 3.80 0.43 9.55
N ILE A 24 4.30 1.53 8.98
CA ILE A 24 4.19 2.87 9.56
C ILE A 24 2.72 3.30 9.65
N LEU A 25 1.94 3.14 8.59
CA LEU A 25 0.52 3.50 8.57
C LEU A 25 -0.33 2.63 9.50
N THR A 26 -0.01 1.34 9.63
CA THR A 26 -0.65 0.42 10.59
C THR A 26 -0.46 0.93 12.01
N HIS A 27 0.76 1.36 12.36
CA HIS A 27 1.04 1.95 13.66
C HIS A 27 0.37 3.33 13.83
N TYR A 28 0.49 4.20 12.83
CA TYR A 28 -0.06 5.56 12.83
C TYR A 28 -1.57 5.59 13.02
N PHE A 29 -2.30 4.74 12.28
CA PHE A 29 -3.76 4.63 12.35
C PHE A 29 -4.26 3.65 13.43
N LYS A 30 -3.37 2.97 14.16
CA LYS A 30 -3.72 1.86 15.08
C LYS A 30 -4.61 0.84 14.37
N ALA A 31 -4.18 0.39 13.21
CA ALA A 31 -4.96 -0.43 12.29
C ALA A 31 -4.54 -1.91 12.37
N ASP A 32 -5.49 -2.78 12.01
CA ASP A 32 -5.20 -4.16 11.62
C ASP A 32 -4.56 -4.17 10.21
N TYR A 33 -3.99 -5.30 9.83
CA TYR A 33 -3.33 -5.43 8.53
C TYR A 33 -3.80 -6.68 7.76
N TRP A 34 -3.96 -6.50 6.46
CA TRP A 34 -4.25 -7.59 5.55
C TRP A 34 -3.49 -7.42 4.22
N LYS A 35 -2.79 -8.48 3.80
CA LYS A 35 -2.23 -8.62 2.46
C LYS A 35 -3.00 -9.68 1.69
N PRO A 36 -3.87 -9.30 0.73
CA PRO A 36 -4.71 -10.26 0.01
C PRO A 36 -3.91 -11.33 -0.73
N ILE A 37 -2.81 -10.93 -1.38
CA ILE A 37 -1.98 -11.82 -2.20
C ILE A 37 -0.51 -11.65 -1.82
N GLN A 38 0.15 -12.75 -1.45
CA GLN A 38 1.60 -12.85 -1.33
C GLN A 38 2.12 -13.74 -2.45
N SER A 39 3.07 -13.25 -3.25
CA SER A 39 3.78 -14.03 -4.28
C SER A 39 5.27 -14.02 -3.98
N GLY A 40 5.82 -15.20 -3.77
CA GLY A 40 7.21 -15.38 -3.33
C GLY A 40 7.47 -15.00 -1.87
N ASP A 41 8.69 -15.20 -1.43
CA ASP A 41 9.21 -14.84 -0.10
C ASP A 41 8.34 -15.34 1.06
N LEU A 42 7.74 -16.53 0.93
CA LEU A 42 6.79 -17.06 1.91
C LEU A 42 7.41 -17.34 3.28
N HIS A 43 8.73 -17.47 3.37
CA HIS A 43 9.49 -17.60 4.60
C HIS A 43 9.76 -16.28 5.31
N GLU A 44 9.58 -15.15 4.60
CA GLU A 44 9.74 -13.78 5.09
C GLU A 44 8.72 -12.85 4.42
N SER A 45 7.44 -13.23 4.48
CA SER A 45 6.35 -12.51 3.79
C SER A 45 6.16 -11.10 4.34
N ASP A 46 5.49 -10.24 3.55
CA ASP A 46 5.19 -8.88 4.00
C ASP A 46 4.38 -8.88 5.30
N SER A 47 3.43 -9.81 5.47
CA SER A 47 2.69 -9.99 6.71
C SER A 47 3.61 -10.33 7.90
N MET A 48 4.63 -11.16 7.70
CA MET A 48 5.61 -11.48 8.75
C MET A 48 6.47 -10.27 9.11
N LYS A 49 6.87 -9.45 8.11
CA LYS A 49 7.58 -8.20 8.35
C LYS A 49 6.74 -7.21 9.15
N ILE A 50 5.46 -7.05 8.78
CA ILE A 50 4.54 -6.20 9.55
C ILE A 50 4.42 -6.70 10.99
N GLN A 51 4.28 -8.00 11.23
CA GLN A 51 4.22 -8.59 12.57
C GLN A 51 5.49 -8.33 13.38
N GLN A 52 6.65 -8.40 12.73
CA GLN A 52 7.95 -8.14 13.37
C GLN A 52 8.10 -6.66 13.77
N TRP A 53 7.60 -5.74 12.94
CA TRP A 53 7.76 -4.31 13.18
C TRP A 53 6.62 -3.68 14.00
N ASN A 54 5.50 -4.40 14.21
CA ASN A 54 4.34 -3.96 14.98
C ASN A 54 3.87 -5.04 15.95
N GLU A 55 4.11 -4.86 17.25
CA GLU A 55 3.82 -5.90 18.26
C GLU A 55 2.35 -6.24 18.47
N ASN A 56 1.47 -5.24 18.41
CA ASN A 56 0.07 -5.38 18.80
C ASN A 56 -0.89 -5.27 17.61
N VAL A 57 -0.42 -5.62 16.41
CA VAL A 57 -1.23 -5.59 15.20
C VAL A 57 -1.95 -6.94 15.01
N THR A 58 -3.22 -6.89 14.63
CA THR A 58 -3.91 -8.08 14.12
C THR A 58 -3.57 -8.25 12.65
N ILE A 59 -2.92 -9.36 12.31
CA ILE A 59 -2.59 -9.73 10.93
C ILE A 59 -3.62 -10.73 10.43
N TYR A 60 -4.33 -10.38 9.38
CA TYR A 60 -5.23 -11.31 8.70
C TYR A 60 -4.47 -12.16 7.68
N ARG A 61 -4.84 -13.43 7.61
CA ARG A 61 -4.21 -14.39 6.69
C ARG A 61 -4.39 -13.94 5.24
N GLU A 62 -3.33 -14.03 4.45
CA GLU A 62 -3.38 -13.80 3.01
C GLU A 62 -4.38 -14.77 2.36
N ARG A 63 -5.18 -14.27 1.43
CA ARG A 63 -6.11 -15.13 0.68
C ARG A 63 -5.37 -16.09 -0.25
N PHE A 64 -4.31 -15.57 -0.88
CA PHE A 64 -3.44 -16.37 -1.73
C PHE A 64 -1.98 -16.23 -1.28
N ARG A 65 -1.31 -17.38 -1.15
CA ARG A 65 0.11 -17.52 -0.83
C ARG A 65 0.77 -18.34 -1.92
N LEU A 66 1.38 -17.66 -2.88
CA LEU A 66 2.00 -18.26 -4.06
C LEU A 66 3.50 -18.37 -3.84
N GLN A 67 4.10 -19.49 -4.23
CA GLN A 67 5.51 -19.78 -3.97
C GLN A 67 6.45 -19.03 -4.91
N LEU A 68 6.04 -18.86 -6.17
CA LEU A 68 6.88 -18.23 -7.17
C LEU A 68 7.00 -16.71 -6.90
N PRO A 69 8.23 -16.13 -6.81
CA PRO A 69 8.43 -14.69 -6.66
C PRO A 69 8.26 -13.98 -8.03
N ALA A 70 7.02 -13.96 -8.52
CA ALA A 70 6.61 -13.33 -9.77
C ALA A 70 5.31 -12.56 -9.56
N SER A 71 4.76 -11.98 -10.63
CA SER A 71 3.43 -11.37 -10.57
C SER A 71 2.36 -12.42 -10.20
N PRO A 72 1.28 -12.02 -9.49
CA PRO A 72 0.24 -12.96 -9.06
C PRO A 72 -0.28 -13.86 -10.17
N HIS A 73 -0.54 -13.32 -11.39
CA HIS A 73 -1.05 -14.09 -12.50
C HIS A 73 -0.09 -15.18 -12.97
N GLU A 74 1.23 -14.88 -13.05
CA GLU A 74 2.23 -15.87 -13.46
C GLU A 74 2.37 -16.96 -12.40
N SER A 75 2.46 -16.56 -11.13
CA SER A 75 2.58 -17.49 -10.01
C SER A 75 1.36 -18.40 -9.93
N ALA A 76 0.16 -17.84 -10.08
CA ALA A 76 -1.09 -18.58 -10.06
C ALA A 76 -1.17 -19.61 -11.20
N VAL A 77 -0.82 -19.23 -12.43
CA VAL A 77 -0.77 -20.15 -13.58
C VAL A 77 0.21 -21.29 -13.35
N LYS A 78 1.40 -20.98 -12.85
CA LYS A 78 2.46 -22.00 -12.58
C LYS A 78 2.07 -22.97 -11.48
N GLU A 79 1.23 -22.52 -10.54
CA GLU A 79 0.78 -23.32 -9.39
C GLU A 79 -0.61 -23.91 -9.59
N ASN A 80 -1.21 -23.77 -10.77
CA ASN A 80 -2.59 -24.21 -11.09
C ASN A 80 -3.62 -23.62 -10.10
N VAL A 81 -3.45 -22.38 -9.70
CA VAL A 81 -4.36 -21.62 -8.86
C VAL A 81 -5.18 -20.68 -9.75
N ASP A 82 -6.49 -20.68 -9.59
CA ASP A 82 -7.36 -19.67 -10.20
C ASP A 82 -7.69 -18.58 -9.19
N ILE A 83 -7.49 -17.31 -9.56
CA ILE A 83 -7.73 -16.15 -8.70
C ILE A 83 -8.82 -15.31 -9.33
N GLN A 84 -9.94 -15.17 -8.62
CA GLN A 84 -11.08 -14.35 -9.03
C GLN A 84 -11.32 -13.22 -8.02
N LEU A 85 -11.88 -12.07 -8.47
CA LEU A 85 -12.21 -10.97 -7.56
C LEU A 85 -13.18 -11.40 -6.44
N SER A 86 -14.09 -12.33 -6.73
CA SER A 86 -15.02 -12.89 -5.75
C SER A 86 -14.37 -13.67 -4.61
N ASP A 87 -13.09 -14.03 -4.75
CA ASP A 87 -12.33 -14.69 -3.67
C ASP A 87 -11.94 -13.75 -2.55
N PHE A 88 -11.98 -12.43 -2.80
CA PHE A 88 -11.53 -11.43 -1.84
C PHE A 88 -12.70 -10.85 -1.06
N THR A 89 -12.69 -11.08 0.22
CA THR A 89 -13.61 -10.45 1.18
C THR A 89 -12.78 -9.74 2.23
N LEU A 90 -13.13 -8.48 2.51
CA LEU A 90 -12.45 -7.73 3.57
C LEU A 90 -12.61 -8.46 4.90
N PRO A 91 -11.53 -8.52 5.71
CA PRO A 91 -11.63 -9.02 7.07
C PRO A 91 -12.72 -8.30 7.86
N ASP A 92 -13.46 -9.05 8.66
CA ASP A 92 -14.44 -8.50 9.59
C ASP A 92 -13.69 -7.96 10.82
N THR A 93 -13.61 -6.64 10.91
CA THR A 93 -12.95 -5.95 12.00
C THR A 93 -13.67 -4.64 12.32
N ALA A 94 -13.75 -4.32 13.62
CA ALA A 94 -14.19 -3.02 14.11
C ALA A 94 -13.05 -1.99 14.16
N ASN A 95 -11.81 -2.41 13.92
CA ASN A 95 -10.63 -1.56 13.90
C ASN A 95 -10.41 -0.92 12.52
N ASN A 96 -9.57 0.08 12.46
CA ASN A 96 -9.01 0.54 11.19
C ASN A 96 -8.28 -0.62 10.50
N LEU A 97 -8.21 -0.61 9.17
CA LEU A 97 -7.59 -1.69 8.38
C LEU A 97 -6.70 -1.12 7.28
N ILE A 98 -5.46 -1.56 7.26
CA ILE A 98 -4.54 -1.36 6.15
C ILE A 98 -4.54 -2.61 5.28
N VAL A 99 -4.88 -2.45 4.00
CA VAL A 99 -4.83 -3.51 2.99
C VAL A 99 -3.66 -3.23 2.06
N GLU A 100 -2.71 -4.16 1.93
CA GLU A 100 -1.54 -3.95 1.06
C GLU A 100 -1.65 -4.74 -0.25
N GLY A 101 -1.54 -4.02 -1.37
CA GLY A 101 -1.49 -4.60 -2.71
C GLY A 101 -0.12 -5.23 -3.06
N ALA A 102 -0.10 -6.00 -4.14
CA ALA A 102 1.11 -6.56 -4.73
C ALA A 102 1.52 -5.74 -5.97
N GLY A 103 2.76 -5.23 -5.98
CA GLY A 103 3.29 -4.43 -7.09
C GLY A 103 2.57 -3.09 -7.30
N GLY A 104 2.42 -2.66 -8.55
CA GLY A 104 1.71 -1.44 -8.94
C GLY A 104 0.28 -1.72 -9.41
N LEU A 105 -0.43 -0.65 -9.82
CA LEU A 105 -1.86 -0.69 -10.16
C LEU A 105 -2.22 -1.67 -11.28
N PHE A 106 -1.37 -1.80 -12.29
CA PHE A 106 -1.60 -2.67 -13.44
C PHE A 106 -0.85 -4.01 -13.36
N VAL A 107 -0.42 -4.40 -12.16
CA VAL A 107 0.07 -5.77 -11.94
C VAL A 107 -1.10 -6.74 -12.12
N PRO A 108 -1.01 -7.70 -13.05
CA PRO A 108 -2.10 -8.63 -13.33
C PRO A 108 -2.26 -9.65 -12.20
N ILE A 109 -3.51 -9.88 -11.81
CA ILE A 109 -3.93 -10.91 -10.85
C ILE A 109 -4.23 -12.21 -11.59
N ASN A 110 -4.88 -12.08 -12.75
CA ASN A 110 -5.16 -13.16 -13.69
C ASN A 110 -5.07 -12.62 -15.14
N SER A 111 -5.58 -13.34 -16.14
CA SER A 111 -5.50 -12.97 -17.56
C SER A 111 -6.25 -11.68 -17.94
N SER A 112 -7.18 -11.21 -17.13
CA SER A 112 -8.07 -10.08 -17.44
C SER A 112 -8.25 -9.08 -16.30
N THR A 113 -7.68 -9.35 -15.12
CA THR A 113 -7.90 -8.58 -13.90
C THR A 113 -6.57 -8.08 -13.34
N TYR A 114 -6.53 -6.83 -12.95
CA TYR A 114 -5.35 -6.15 -12.42
C TYR A 114 -5.55 -5.75 -10.96
N MET A 115 -4.48 -5.34 -10.29
CA MET A 115 -4.53 -4.88 -8.90
C MET A 115 -5.50 -3.71 -8.69
N ILE A 116 -5.62 -2.81 -9.67
CA ILE A 116 -6.57 -1.70 -9.62
C ILE A 116 -8.03 -2.16 -9.62
N ASP A 117 -8.33 -3.29 -10.29
CA ASP A 117 -9.67 -3.89 -10.30
C ASP A 117 -10.03 -4.47 -8.92
N LEU A 118 -9.04 -5.01 -8.20
CA LEU A 118 -9.22 -5.44 -6.81
C LEU A 118 -9.51 -4.26 -5.88
N ILE A 119 -8.78 -3.13 -6.04
CA ILE A 119 -9.04 -1.90 -5.28
C ILE A 119 -10.49 -1.45 -5.49
N GLN A 120 -10.92 -1.38 -6.75
CA GLN A 120 -12.27 -0.98 -7.13
C GLN A 120 -13.34 -1.95 -6.60
N TYR A 121 -13.07 -3.25 -6.67
CA TYR A 121 -13.97 -4.29 -6.15
C TYR A 121 -14.15 -4.19 -4.63
N LEU A 122 -13.07 -3.97 -3.89
CA LEU A 122 -13.10 -3.78 -2.43
C LEU A 122 -13.66 -2.41 -2.01
N LYS A 123 -13.81 -1.47 -2.96
CA LYS A 123 -14.35 -0.11 -2.73
C LYS A 123 -13.56 0.65 -1.66
N LEU A 124 -12.24 0.56 -1.69
CA LEU A 124 -11.37 1.22 -0.73
C LEU A 124 -10.73 2.47 -1.31
N PRO A 125 -10.60 3.55 -0.52
CA PRO A 125 -9.70 4.65 -0.85
C PRO A 125 -8.24 4.18 -0.79
N VAL A 126 -7.37 4.94 -1.43
CA VAL A 126 -5.97 4.55 -1.65
C VAL A 126 -5.00 5.45 -0.90
N ALA A 127 -3.98 4.84 -0.30
CA ALA A 127 -2.69 5.46 -0.05
C ALA A 127 -1.73 5.07 -1.19
N LEU A 128 -1.44 6.03 -2.07
CA LEU A 128 -0.53 5.83 -3.18
C LEU A 128 0.90 6.12 -2.76
N VAL A 129 1.73 5.09 -2.72
CA VAL A 129 3.14 5.21 -2.35
C VAL A 129 3.97 5.57 -3.57
N THR A 130 4.75 6.65 -3.47
CA THR A 130 5.73 7.07 -4.46
C THR A 130 7.12 7.20 -3.82
N LYS A 131 8.16 7.01 -4.63
CA LYS A 131 9.57 7.14 -4.23
C LYS A 131 10.31 7.93 -5.29
N ASN A 132 11.32 8.71 -4.88
CA ASN A 132 12.09 9.52 -5.80
C ASN A 132 13.11 8.68 -6.60
N TYR A 133 12.95 8.66 -7.92
CA TYR A 133 13.88 8.09 -8.90
C TYR A 133 13.61 8.70 -10.28
N LEU A 134 14.52 8.50 -11.23
CA LEU A 134 14.32 9.02 -12.59
C LEU A 134 13.11 8.35 -13.26
N GLY A 135 12.05 9.14 -13.52
CA GLY A 135 10.76 8.66 -14.03
C GLY A 135 9.63 8.67 -13.00
N CYS A 136 9.91 8.90 -11.71
CA CYS A 136 8.89 8.86 -10.66
C CYS A 136 7.73 9.85 -10.89
N ILE A 137 7.99 11.03 -11.46
CA ILE A 137 6.95 12.01 -11.80
C ILE A 137 5.94 11.37 -12.75
N ASN A 138 6.43 10.81 -13.86
CA ASN A 138 5.60 10.16 -14.86
C ASN A 138 4.80 9.01 -14.26
N HIS A 139 5.44 8.10 -13.51
CA HIS A 139 4.76 6.96 -12.91
C HIS A 139 3.73 7.37 -11.85
N THR A 140 4.03 8.42 -11.08
CA THR A 140 3.07 8.96 -10.10
C THR A 140 1.84 9.55 -10.80
N MET A 141 2.04 10.39 -11.82
CA MET A 141 0.94 11.01 -12.56
C MET A 141 0.08 9.98 -13.31
N LEU A 142 0.70 9.00 -13.97
CA LEU A 142 -0.03 7.89 -14.62
C LEU A 142 -0.85 7.08 -13.61
N SER A 143 -0.32 6.83 -12.42
CA SER A 143 -1.03 6.12 -11.35
C SER A 143 -2.22 6.93 -10.84
N ILE A 144 -2.05 8.23 -10.64
CA ILE A 144 -3.13 9.15 -10.23
C ILE A 144 -4.23 9.17 -11.29
N GLU A 145 -3.88 9.33 -12.58
CA GLU A 145 -4.86 9.33 -13.68
C GLU A 145 -5.61 8.00 -13.80
N ALA A 146 -4.92 6.88 -13.61
CA ALA A 146 -5.57 5.56 -13.60
C ALA A 146 -6.62 5.42 -12.49
N LEU A 147 -6.30 5.90 -11.29
CA LEU A 147 -7.21 5.89 -10.14
C LEU A 147 -8.39 6.85 -10.37
N ARG A 148 -8.14 8.07 -10.87
CA ARG A 148 -9.18 9.05 -11.21
C ARG A 148 -10.16 8.52 -12.25
N THR A 149 -9.65 7.93 -13.32
CA THR A 149 -10.48 7.36 -14.40
C THR A 149 -11.45 6.30 -13.90
N ARG A 150 -11.10 5.61 -12.80
CA ARG A 150 -11.94 4.60 -12.16
C ARG A 150 -12.74 5.11 -10.97
N ASN A 151 -12.69 6.42 -10.69
CA ASN A 151 -13.33 7.05 -9.54
C ASN A 151 -12.90 6.41 -8.19
N ILE A 152 -11.63 6.02 -8.08
CA ILE A 152 -11.04 5.50 -6.85
C ILE A 152 -10.41 6.67 -6.09
N PRO A 153 -10.89 6.99 -4.87
CA PRO A 153 -10.35 8.10 -4.08
C PRO A 153 -8.88 7.87 -3.69
N ILE A 154 -8.08 8.93 -3.74
CA ILE A 154 -6.71 8.94 -3.23
C ILE A 154 -6.71 9.78 -1.96
N ASP A 155 -6.89 9.14 -0.81
CA ASP A 155 -6.91 9.86 0.48
C ASP A 155 -5.51 10.33 0.85
N TYR A 156 -4.49 9.51 0.51
CA TYR A 156 -3.10 9.83 0.84
C TYR A 156 -2.17 9.61 -0.35
N LEU A 157 -1.30 10.59 -0.60
CA LEU A 157 -0.07 10.40 -1.38
C LEU A 157 1.10 10.30 -0.41
N VAL A 158 1.74 9.13 -0.38
CA VAL A 158 2.86 8.86 0.52
C VAL A 158 4.17 9.03 -0.24
N LEU A 159 4.96 10.01 0.20
CA LEU A 159 6.28 10.31 -0.31
C LEU A 159 7.31 9.50 0.51
N ASN A 160 7.80 8.41 -0.04
CA ASN A 160 8.75 7.53 0.64
C ASN A 160 10.19 7.95 0.31
N GLY A 161 10.91 8.45 1.30
CA GLY A 161 12.25 9.01 1.19
C GLY A 161 12.26 10.48 0.76
N GLU A 162 13.45 11.00 0.50
CA GLU A 162 13.65 12.38 0.10
C GLU A 162 13.31 12.61 -1.36
N PHE A 163 12.65 13.71 -1.66
CA PHE A 163 12.28 14.11 -3.01
C PHE A 163 13.06 15.34 -3.45
N ASN A 164 13.49 15.32 -4.70
CA ASN A 164 13.96 16.52 -5.36
C ASN A 164 12.84 17.59 -5.36
N PRO A 165 13.12 18.86 -4.98
CA PRO A 165 12.10 19.90 -4.87
C PRO A 165 11.29 20.14 -6.15
N TYR A 166 11.91 19.98 -7.32
CA TYR A 166 11.23 20.14 -8.61
C TYR A 166 10.24 19.01 -8.88
N SER A 167 10.65 17.76 -8.58
CA SER A 167 9.78 16.58 -8.69
C SER A 167 8.60 16.70 -7.74
N LEU A 168 8.86 17.07 -6.49
CA LEU A 168 7.83 17.27 -5.48
C LEU A 168 6.83 18.35 -5.89
N LYS A 169 7.29 19.48 -6.39
CA LYS A 169 6.44 20.58 -6.87
C LYS A 169 5.54 20.12 -8.03
N ALA A 170 6.10 19.38 -9.00
CA ALA A 170 5.33 18.87 -10.13
C ALA A 170 4.22 17.92 -9.68
N ILE A 171 4.53 16.99 -8.77
CA ILE A 171 3.57 16.03 -8.21
C ILE A 171 2.50 16.76 -7.39
N LYS A 172 2.89 17.69 -6.50
CA LYS A 172 1.94 18.48 -5.68
C LYS A 172 0.97 19.30 -6.50
N ASN A 173 1.38 19.80 -7.66
CA ASN A 173 0.49 20.55 -8.56
C ASN A 173 -0.52 19.65 -9.30
N PHE A 174 -0.29 18.34 -9.31
CA PHE A 174 -1.10 17.38 -10.04
C PHE A 174 -2.11 16.63 -9.17
N ILE A 175 -1.87 16.52 -7.86
CA ILE A 175 -2.79 15.85 -6.94
C ILE A 175 -4.04 16.68 -6.68
N ASP A 176 -5.12 16.01 -6.27
CA ASP A 176 -6.35 16.66 -5.88
C ASP A 176 -6.19 17.38 -4.53
N ARG A 177 -6.99 18.42 -4.30
CA ARG A 177 -6.91 19.25 -3.09
C ARG A 177 -7.20 18.47 -1.81
N ASP A 178 -8.02 17.44 -1.92
CA ASP A 178 -8.44 16.62 -0.79
C ASP A 178 -7.44 15.50 -0.47
N THR A 179 -6.47 15.23 -1.36
CA THR A 179 -5.41 14.25 -1.13
C THR A 179 -4.41 14.76 -0.09
N GLN A 180 -4.28 14.04 1.01
CA GLN A 180 -3.31 14.38 2.07
C GLN A 180 -1.92 13.86 1.71
N LEU A 181 -0.88 14.65 2.05
CA LEU A 181 0.51 14.25 1.86
C LEU A 181 1.07 13.68 3.15
N ILE A 182 1.64 12.48 3.07
CA ILE A 182 2.43 11.87 4.13
C ILE A 182 3.87 11.78 3.64
N GLN A 183 4.82 12.37 4.39
CA GLN A 183 6.25 12.27 4.12
C GLN A 183 6.86 11.24 5.07
N ILE A 184 7.38 10.13 4.53
CA ILE A 184 8.15 9.15 5.28
C ILE A 184 9.64 9.42 5.00
N PRO A 185 10.48 9.63 6.01
CA PRO A 185 11.91 9.85 5.81
C PRO A 185 12.61 8.60 5.28
N THR A 186 13.80 8.76 4.73
CA THR A 186 14.66 7.61 4.41
C THR A 186 15.14 6.99 5.71
N LEU A 187 14.71 5.75 5.98
CA LEU A 187 15.17 5.00 7.13
C LEU A 187 16.52 4.35 6.81
N ALA A 188 17.53 4.58 7.68
CA ALA A 188 18.84 3.97 7.54
C ALA A 188 18.78 2.44 7.72
N GLU A 189 17.95 2.01 8.67
CA GLU A 189 17.62 0.61 8.93
C GLU A 189 16.11 0.50 9.21
N ILE A 190 15.52 -0.60 8.77
CA ILE A 190 14.10 -0.84 9.01
C ILE A 190 14.00 -1.73 10.25
N THR A 191 13.85 -1.09 11.39
CA THR A 191 13.63 -1.74 12.68
C THR A 191 12.25 -1.40 13.22
N LYS A 192 11.80 -2.16 14.21
CA LYS A 192 10.56 -1.87 14.93
C LYS A 192 10.55 -0.47 15.53
N GLU A 193 11.67 -0.07 16.14
CA GLU A 193 11.84 1.25 16.74
C GLU A 193 11.76 2.36 15.70
N ALA A 194 12.40 2.20 14.54
CA ALA A 194 12.35 3.17 13.45
C ALA A 194 10.94 3.33 12.89
N VAL A 195 10.20 2.23 12.70
CA VAL A 195 8.80 2.25 12.24
C VAL A 195 7.91 2.96 13.26
N MET A 196 8.04 2.62 14.55
CA MET A 196 7.26 3.23 15.63
C MET A 196 7.54 4.73 15.76
N LEU A 197 8.81 5.13 15.79
CA LEU A 197 9.19 6.55 15.91
C LEU A 197 8.67 7.37 14.73
N THR A 198 8.82 6.87 13.50
CA THR A 198 8.28 7.54 12.31
C THR A 198 6.77 7.73 12.40
N ALA A 199 6.04 6.71 12.85
CA ALA A 199 4.58 6.83 13.02
C ALA A 199 4.18 7.85 14.10
N LEU A 200 4.95 7.95 15.18
CA LEU A 200 4.72 8.95 16.25
C LEU A 200 5.02 10.38 15.77
N GLU A 201 6.08 10.58 14.99
CA GLU A 201 6.41 11.87 14.37
C GLU A 201 5.29 12.33 13.44
N LEU A 202 4.77 11.45 12.58
CA LEU A 202 3.62 11.75 11.70
C LEU A 202 2.38 12.16 12.52
N ALA A 203 2.14 11.53 13.67
CA ALA A 203 1.01 11.87 14.53
C ALA A 203 1.17 13.25 15.19
N SER A 204 2.37 13.64 15.58
CA SER A 204 2.67 14.95 16.15
C SER A 204 2.48 16.08 15.13
N ASP A 205 2.95 15.89 13.89
CA ASP A 205 2.82 16.88 12.81
C ASP A 205 1.36 17.10 12.40
N SER A 206 0.55 16.07 12.47
CA SER A 206 -0.89 16.14 12.13
C SER A 206 -1.70 16.88 13.18
N SER A 207 -1.24 16.91 14.43
CA SER A 207 -1.91 17.61 15.57
C SER A 207 -1.64 19.11 15.59
N GLN A 208 -0.73 19.62 14.77
CA GLN A 208 -0.34 21.04 14.70
C GLN A 208 -0.98 21.80 13.51
N LYS A 209 -1.76 21.10 12.69
CA LYS A 209 -2.51 21.66 11.55
C LYS A 209 -3.99 21.74 11.84
#